data_f0a925295e7cf3dedf7b8d9e1bd5be06
#
_entry.id   f0a925295e7cf3dedf7b8d9e1bd5be06
#
_cell.length_a   1.000
_cell.length_b   1.000
_cell.length_c   1.000
_cell.angle_alpha   90.00
_cell.angle_beta   90.00
_cell.angle_gamma   90.00
#
_symmetry.space_group_name_H-M   'P 1'
#
loop_
_entity.id
_entity.type
_entity.pdbx_description
1 polymer ?
#
loop_
_entity_poly.entity_id
_entity_poly.type
_entity_poly.pdbx_seq_one_letter_code
_entity_poly.pdbx_strand_id
1 'polypeptide(L)' 'MAKIWRNQIWLGNKKFSSCPQRYKADVEKLMRDDVANGLHTAEEFEEKTGIPYIVEDTIEE' A
#
# COMPACT_ATOMS: atom_id res chain seq x y z
N MET A 1 -10.97 8.35 5.84
CA MET A 1 -10.72 7.07 6.50
C MET A 1 -9.57 6.31 5.86
N ALA A 2 -9.48 6.31 4.55
CA ALA A 2 -8.40 5.54 3.90
C ALA A 2 -7.01 6.01 4.34
N LYS A 3 -6.83 7.30 4.51
CA LYS A 3 -5.52 7.81 4.92
C LYS A 3 -5.14 7.32 6.31
N ILE A 4 -6.12 7.25 7.19
CA ILE A 4 -5.86 6.78 8.55
C ILE A 4 -5.46 5.32 8.51
N TRP A 5 -6.18 4.50 7.73
CA TRP A 5 -5.84 3.11 7.59
C TRP A 5 -4.44 2.94 7.00
N ARG A 6 -4.11 3.72 5.96
CA ARG A 6 -2.79 3.64 5.36
C ARG A 6 -1.71 3.92 6.40
N ASN A 7 -1.88 4.98 7.17
CA ASN A 7 -0.87 5.33 8.16
C ASN A 7 -0.72 4.24 9.21
N GLN A 8 -1.84 3.69 9.68
CA GLN A 8 -1.77 2.65 10.69
C GLN A 8 -1.14 1.36 10.17
N ILE A 9 -1.37 1.06 8.91
CA ILE A 9 -0.76 -0.11 8.31
C ILE A 9 0.75 0.07 8.19
N TRP A 10 1.20 1.24 7.74
CA TRP A 10 2.63 1.49 7.65
C TRP A 10 3.29 1.43 9.02
N LEU A 11 2.61 1.91 10.05
CA LEU A 11 3.16 1.89 11.39
C LEU A 11 3.12 0.49 12.02
N GLY A 12 2.36 -0.42 11.43
CA GLY A 12 2.26 -1.76 11.96
C GLY A 12 1.17 -1.92 13.01
N ASN A 13 0.36 -0.89 13.26
CA ASN A 13 -0.69 -0.95 14.25
C ASN A 13 -1.91 -1.71 13.76
N LYS A 14 -2.12 -1.77 12.45
CA LYS A 14 -3.24 -2.47 11.86
C LYS A 14 -2.76 -3.25 10.66
N LYS A 15 -3.49 -4.30 10.31
CA LYS A 15 -3.15 -5.14 9.18
C LYS A 15 -4.01 -4.75 7.99
N PHE A 16 -3.43 -4.81 6.81
CA PHE A 16 -4.19 -4.52 5.60
C PHE A 16 -5.39 -5.46 5.46
N SER A 17 -5.22 -6.71 5.87
CA SER A 17 -6.30 -7.68 5.78
C SER A 17 -7.47 -7.32 6.71
N SER A 18 -7.24 -6.52 7.73
CA SER A 18 -8.30 -6.09 8.63
C SER A 18 -9.07 -4.88 8.08
N CYS A 19 -8.58 -4.28 7.02
CA CYS A 19 -9.22 -3.09 6.45
C CYS A 19 -10.56 -3.49 5.83
N PRO A 20 -11.61 -2.70 6.06
CA PRO A 20 -12.89 -2.98 5.40
C PRO A 20 -12.71 -3.00 3.89
N GLN A 21 -13.43 -3.91 3.23
CA GLN A 21 -13.23 -4.10 1.81
C GLN A 21 -13.51 -2.84 1.01
N ARG A 22 -14.45 -2.05 1.44
CA ARG A 22 -14.77 -0.82 0.73
C ARG A 22 -13.64 0.20 0.76
N TYR A 23 -12.72 0.07 1.71
CA TYR A 23 -11.58 0.97 1.79
C TYR A 23 -10.31 0.34 1.26
N LYS A 24 -10.30 -0.97 1.03
CA LYS A 24 -9.06 -1.65 0.65
C LYS A 24 -8.48 -1.11 -0.65
N ALA A 25 -9.32 -0.87 -1.64
CA ALA A 25 -8.82 -0.37 -2.91
C ALA A 25 -8.18 1.00 -2.75
N ASP A 26 -8.82 1.88 -1.97
CA ASP A 26 -8.29 3.21 -1.75
C ASP A 26 -7.01 3.16 -0.94
N VAL A 27 -6.96 2.32 0.09
CA VAL A 27 -5.78 2.18 0.92
C VAL A 27 -4.63 1.62 0.10
N GLU A 28 -4.90 0.62 -0.72
CA GLU A 28 -3.87 0.04 -1.57
C GLU A 28 -3.31 1.09 -2.52
N LYS A 29 -4.18 1.90 -3.11
CA LYS A 29 -3.74 2.94 -4.03
C LYS A 29 -2.86 3.95 -3.31
N LEU A 30 -3.25 4.37 -2.12
CA LEU A 30 -2.46 5.32 -1.35
C LEU A 30 -1.09 4.74 -1.00
N MET A 31 -1.04 3.47 -0.65
CA MET A 31 0.23 2.84 -0.33
C MET A 31 1.11 2.71 -1.55
N ARG A 32 0.53 2.40 -2.71
CA ARG A 32 1.29 2.36 -3.96
C ARG A 32 1.84 3.74 -4.31
N ASP A 33 1.05 4.78 -4.08
CA ASP A 33 1.52 6.14 -4.31
C ASP A 33 2.67 6.48 -3.39
N ASP A 34 2.62 6.04 -2.14
CA ASP A 34 3.71 6.28 -1.20
C ASP A 34 5.00 5.63 -1.69
N VAL A 35 4.91 4.43 -2.24
CA VAL A 35 6.08 3.76 -2.79
C VAL A 35 6.58 4.53 -4.01
N ALA A 36 5.68 4.95 -4.87
CA ALA A 36 6.06 5.68 -6.08
C ALA A 36 6.72 7.00 -5.75
N ASN A 37 6.32 7.62 -4.63
CA ASN A 37 6.90 8.89 -4.21
C ASN A 37 8.17 8.72 -3.38
N GLY A 38 8.59 7.49 -3.15
CA GLY A 38 9.83 7.25 -2.41
C GLY A 38 9.69 7.30 -0.90
N LEU A 39 8.46 7.33 -0.39
CA LEU A 39 8.25 7.37 1.04
C LEU A 39 8.43 6.00 1.68
N HIS A 40 8.17 4.95 0.93
CA HIS A 40 8.35 3.58 1.38
C HIS A 40 8.85 2.74 0.20
N THR A 41 9.30 1.54 0.48
CA THR A 41 9.83 0.68 -0.58
C THR A 41 8.78 -0.32 -1.03
N ALA A 42 8.98 -0.88 -2.22
CA ALA A 42 8.10 -1.93 -2.72
C ALA A 42 8.13 -3.13 -1.79
N GLU A 43 9.27 -3.40 -1.18
CA GLU A 43 9.42 -4.50 -0.26
C GLU A 43 8.54 -4.29 0.97
N GLU A 44 8.52 -3.06 1.48
CA GLU A 44 7.66 -2.74 2.61
C GLU A 44 6.19 -2.87 2.24
N PHE A 45 5.83 -2.46 1.03
CA PHE A 45 4.46 -2.58 0.58
C PHE A 45 4.03 -4.05 0.58
N GLU A 46 4.87 -4.92 0.04
CA GLU A 46 4.55 -6.33 -0.01
C GLU A 46 4.44 -6.91 1.41
N GLU A 47 5.34 -6.51 2.27
CA GLU A 47 5.33 -7.02 3.64
C GLU A 47 4.07 -6.60 4.38
N LYS A 48 3.63 -5.36 4.19
CA LYS A 48 2.50 -4.83 4.94
C LYS A 48 1.16 -5.27 4.38
N THR A 49 1.07 -5.45 3.06
CA THR A 49 -0.20 -5.80 2.43
C THR A 49 -0.28 -7.25 2.00
N GLY A 50 0.86 -7.91 1.85
CA GLY A 50 0.89 -9.25 1.30
C GLY A 50 0.65 -9.29 -0.20
N ILE A 51 0.68 -8.14 -0.86
CA ILE A 51 0.44 -8.04 -2.29
C ILE A 51 1.74 -7.62 -2.95
N PRO A 52 2.21 -8.35 -3.96
CA PRO A 52 3.43 -7.95 -4.64
C PRO A 52 3.26 -6.59 -5.31
N TYR A 53 4.27 -5.75 -5.18
CA TYR A 53 4.23 -4.45 -5.84
C TYR A 53 4.80 -4.62 -7.23
N ILE A 54 3.98 -4.30 -8.23
CA ILE A 54 4.39 -4.43 -9.62
C ILE A 54 4.54 -3.04 -10.20
N VAL A 55 5.71 -2.77 -10.76
CA VAL A 55 5.96 -1.49 -11.37
C VAL A 55 5.55 -1.58 -12.83
N GLU A 56 4.41 -1.02 -13.15
CA GLU A 56 3.86 -1.17 -14.47
C GLU A 56 4.50 -0.28 -15.50
N ASP A 57 5.00 0.85 -15.07
CA ASP A 57 5.53 1.76 -16.02
C ASP A 57 6.80 1.25 -16.64
N THR A 58 7.40 0.21 -16.12
CA THR A 58 8.60 -0.32 -16.73
C THR A 58 8.30 -1.07 -17.99
N ILE A 59 7.06 -1.30 -18.28
CA ILE A 59 6.73 -2.09 -19.40
C ILE A 59 6.84 -1.38 -20.65
N GLU A 60 6.79 -0.22 -20.63
CA GLU A 60 6.81 0.40 -21.80
C GLU A 60 7.90 0.30 -22.51
N GLU A 61 8.40 -0.15 -22.49
CA GLU A 61 9.34 -0.31 -23.32
C GLU A 61 9.19 -0.93 -24.19
#